data_a2ea094181e2c8d327ef943128f9dbcc
#
_entry.id   a2ea094181e2c8d327ef943128f9dbcc
#
_cell.length_a   1.000
_cell.length_b   1.000
_cell.length_c   1.000
_cell.angle_alpha   90.00
_cell.angle_beta   90.00
_cell.angle_gamma   90.00
#
_symmetry.space_group_name_H-M   'P 1'
#
loop_
_entity.id
_entity.type
_entity.pdbx_description
1 polymer ?
#
loop_
_entity_poly.entity_id
_entity_poly.type
_entity_poly.pdbx_seq_one_letter_code
_entity_poly.pdbx_strand_id
1 'polypeptide(L)'
;MKIKMKWPVREQADLLKKLGDMMKSGYTILDALSMLKLQLNERRRADLTFAMEKLTEGRPVFQVLEMISFHKDAVTIVYFAEQHGNLPYAFRQSGELLHRKIAQTEKLKKAARYPLFLVLTVCVIISIMKSAIIPQFSAIYESMNVETSFATTLIFSVFDHFYLFNAGMLLIAAALSLYYLCSFRHKPPEGKMTFLIRIPLLGQTFKLFNSYFLSLQLSNLLQAGLSVYDSLKAFESQPFLSFHKNEAKRLIKRLKQGESLEQMLAGHPFYENDLAKAVAHGQLNGHLYRELYS
;
A
#
# COMPACT_ATOMS: atom_id res chain seq x y z
N MET A 1 -24.52 2.97 17.46
CA MET A 1 -23.47 3.09 16.44
C MET A 1 -23.11 1.66 15.98
N LYS A 2 -23.71 1.15 14.87
CA LYS A 2 -23.41 -0.21 14.37
C LYS A 2 -22.00 -0.18 13.80
N ILE A 3 -21.10 -1.00 14.30
CA ILE A 3 -19.76 -1.22 13.75
C ILE A 3 -19.95 -1.67 12.30
N LYS A 4 -19.69 -0.76 11.33
CA LYS A 4 -19.66 -1.11 9.90
C LYS A 4 -18.48 -2.04 9.69
N MET A 5 -18.75 -3.34 9.57
CA MET A 5 -17.68 -4.29 9.19
C MET A 5 -17.26 -4.00 7.76
N LYS A 6 -15.97 -3.74 7.61
CA LYS A 6 -15.35 -3.46 6.33
C LYS A 6 -15.58 -4.60 5.33
N TRP A 7 -15.91 -4.27 4.09
CA TRP A 7 -16.00 -5.26 3.02
C TRP A 7 -14.66 -5.95 2.81
N PRO A 8 -14.63 -7.28 2.57
CA PRO A 8 -13.42 -7.94 2.10
C PRO A 8 -12.89 -7.25 0.84
N VAL A 9 -11.60 -7.05 0.76
CA VAL A 9 -10.98 -6.32 -0.35
C VAL A 9 -11.29 -6.98 -1.70
N ARG A 10 -11.45 -8.32 -1.70
CA ARG A 10 -11.81 -9.08 -2.90
C ARG A 10 -13.22 -8.74 -3.40
N GLU A 11 -14.20 -8.69 -2.50
CA GLU A 11 -15.57 -8.31 -2.85
C GLU A 11 -15.62 -6.87 -3.37
N GLN A 12 -14.84 -5.95 -2.78
CA GLN A 12 -14.72 -4.58 -3.28
C GLN A 12 -14.16 -4.54 -4.70
N ALA A 13 -13.08 -5.32 -4.96
CA ALA A 13 -12.44 -5.40 -6.26
C ALA A 13 -13.40 -5.93 -7.34
N ASP A 14 -14.11 -7.01 -7.02
CA ASP A 14 -15.07 -7.63 -7.93
C ASP A 14 -16.23 -6.67 -8.24
N LEU A 15 -16.77 -6.00 -7.22
CA LEU A 15 -17.86 -5.04 -7.39
C LEU A 15 -17.44 -3.86 -8.27
N LEU A 16 -16.28 -3.25 -7.98
CA LEU A 16 -15.78 -2.10 -8.73
C LEU A 16 -15.52 -2.46 -10.19
N LYS A 17 -14.92 -3.63 -10.45
CA LYS A 17 -14.67 -4.08 -11.82
C LYS A 17 -15.98 -4.29 -12.59
N LYS A 18 -16.94 -5.03 -12.01
CA LYS A 18 -18.26 -5.25 -12.63
C LYS A 18 -18.99 -3.93 -12.87
N LEU A 19 -18.96 -3.01 -11.91
CA LEU A 19 -19.56 -1.68 -12.04
C LEU A 19 -18.95 -0.90 -13.21
N GLY A 20 -17.63 -0.89 -13.32
CA GLY A 20 -16.94 -0.25 -14.44
C GLY A 20 -17.27 -0.88 -15.79
N ASP A 21 -17.35 -2.21 -15.87
CA ASP A 21 -17.70 -2.94 -17.10
C ASP A 21 -19.15 -2.65 -17.52
N MET A 22 -20.10 -2.63 -16.59
CA MET A 22 -21.51 -2.30 -16.88
C MET A 22 -21.67 -0.85 -17.33
N MET A 23 -21.02 0.11 -16.67
CA MET A 23 -21.06 1.51 -17.08
C MET A 23 -20.42 1.72 -18.45
N LYS A 24 -19.35 0.99 -18.79
CA LYS A 24 -18.76 0.99 -20.13
C LYS A 24 -19.75 0.47 -21.18
N SER A 25 -20.64 -0.43 -20.81
CA SER A 25 -21.72 -0.95 -21.67
C SER A 25 -22.95 -0.03 -21.75
N GLY A 26 -22.89 1.17 -21.14
CA GLY A 26 -23.94 2.19 -21.23
C GLY A 26 -24.93 2.22 -20.07
N TYR A 27 -24.79 1.36 -19.06
CA TYR A 27 -25.63 1.43 -17.86
C TYR A 27 -25.28 2.65 -17.02
N THR A 28 -26.29 3.27 -16.40
CA THR A 28 -26.06 4.28 -15.38
C THR A 28 -25.49 3.63 -14.12
N ILE A 29 -24.83 4.44 -13.27
CA ILE A 29 -24.29 3.94 -12.00
C ILE A 29 -25.39 3.33 -11.11
N LEU A 30 -26.56 3.93 -11.07
CA LEU A 30 -27.69 3.45 -10.29
C LEU A 30 -28.27 2.13 -10.83
N ASP A 31 -28.41 2.00 -12.14
CA ASP A 31 -28.87 0.75 -12.77
C ASP A 31 -27.87 -0.37 -12.51
N ALA A 32 -26.58 -0.11 -12.71
CA ALA A 32 -25.54 -1.09 -12.47
C ALA A 32 -25.50 -1.53 -10.98
N LEU A 33 -25.60 -0.60 -10.02
CA LEU A 33 -25.70 -0.93 -8.60
C LEU A 33 -26.95 -1.72 -8.26
N SER A 34 -28.10 -1.40 -8.87
CA SER A 34 -29.36 -2.12 -8.65
C SER A 34 -29.26 -3.59 -9.08
N MET A 35 -28.66 -3.85 -10.23
CA MET A 35 -28.42 -5.20 -10.74
C MET A 35 -27.41 -5.98 -9.88
N LEU A 36 -26.29 -5.35 -9.53
CA LEU A 36 -25.26 -5.98 -8.70
C LEU A 36 -25.75 -6.30 -7.29
N LYS A 37 -26.65 -5.47 -6.74
CA LYS A 37 -27.27 -5.69 -5.44
C LYS A 37 -28.01 -7.03 -5.35
N LEU A 38 -28.62 -7.50 -6.42
CA LEU A 38 -29.35 -8.78 -6.44
C LEU A 38 -28.45 -10.01 -6.20
N GLN A 39 -27.17 -9.91 -6.55
CA GLN A 39 -26.18 -10.99 -6.41
C GLN A 39 -25.52 -11.04 -5.02
N LEU A 40 -25.83 -10.10 -4.13
CA LEU A 40 -25.17 -9.95 -2.84
C LEU A 40 -26.02 -10.50 -1.68
N ASN A 41 -25.36 -10.81 -0.57
CA ASN A 41 -26.02 -11.15 0.69
C ASN A 41 -26.74 -9.93 1.30
N GLU A 42 -27.70 -10.17 2.18
CA GLU A 42 -28.57 -9.11 2.77
C GLU A 42 -27.79 -7.93 3.33
N ARG A 43 -26.67 -8.19 4.01
CA ARG A 43 -25.86 -7.14 4.60
C ARG A 43 -25.25 -6.22 3.56
N ARG A 44 -24.71 -6.78 2.48
CA ARG A 44 -24.11 -6.02 1.36
C ARG A 44 -25.19 -5.30 0.55
N ARG A 45 -26.37 -5.91 0.46
CA ARG A 45 -27.55 -5.27 -0.14
C ARG A 45 -27.93 -3.99 0.60
N ALA A 46 -27.90 -4.01 1.92
CA ALA A 46 -28.17 -2.81 2.74
C ALA A 46 -27.14 -1.69 2.50
N ASP A 47 -25.85 -2.04 2.44
CA ASP A 47 -24.78 -1.07 2.15
C ASP A 47 -24.95 -0.46 0.74
N LEU A 48 -25.28 -1.27 -0.28
CA LEU A 48 -25.52 -0.74 -1.64
C LEU A 48 -26.83 0.06 -1.72
N THR A 49 -27.87 -0.33 -1.01
CA THR A 49 -29.11 0.46 -0.94
C THR A 49 -28.85 1.84 -0.36
N PHE A 50 -28.08 1.91 0.75
CA PHE A 50 -27.62 3.16 1.32
C PHE A 50 -26.75 3.97 0.34
N ALA A 51 -25.86 3.29 -0.41
CA ALA A 51 -25.03 3.96 -1.42
C ALA A 51 -25.89 4.59 -2.53
N MET A 52 -26.87 3.85 -3.05
CA MET A 52 -27.80 4.32 -4.08
C MET A 52 -28.60 5.54 -3.59
N GLU A 53 -29.10 5.50 -2.35
CA GLU A 53 -29.82 6.62 -1.73
C GLU A 53 -28.92 7.89 -1.70
N LYS A 54 -27.68 7.76 -1.24
CA LYS A 54 -26.74 8.89 -1.17
C LYS A 54 -26.34 9.43 -2.53
N LEU A 55 -26.23 8.56 -3.55
CA LEU A 55 -25.99 8.99 -4.93
C LEU A 55 -27.20 9.74 -5.49
N THR A 56 -28.42 9.32 -5.19
CA THR A 56 -29.65 10.02 -5.60
C THR A 56 -29.80 11.38 -4.92
N GLU A 57 -29.28 11.52 -3.69
CA GLU A 57 -29.16 12.83 -3.00
C GLU A 57 -28.10 13.76 -3.61
N GLY A 58 -27.40 13.34 -4.68
CA GLY A 58 -26.34 14.12 -5.35
C GLY A 58 -25.00 14.09 -4.64
N ARG A 59 -24.76 13.17 -3.71
CA ARG A 59 -23.44 13.01 -3.10
C ARG A 59 -22.41 12.52 -4.09
N PRO A 60 -21.18 13.06 -4.08
CA PRO A 60 -20.09 12.55 -4.93
C PRO A 60 -19.85 11.05 -4.72
N VAL A 61 -19.56 10.34 -5.80
CA VAL A 61 -19.34 8.88 -5.78
C VAL A 61 -18.22 8.47 -4.83
N PHE A 62 -17.10 9.20 -4.83
CA PHE A 62 -15.99 8.92 -3.93
C PHE A 62 -16.39 9.01 -2.45
N GLN A 63 -17.24 9.99 -2.07
CA GLN A 63 -17.73 10.12 -0.70
C GLN A 63 -18.63 8.94 -0.31
N VAL A 64 -19.48 8.51 -1.23
CA VAL A 64 -20.36 7.36 -0.99
C VAL A 64 -19.55 6.09 -0.79
N LEU A 65 -18.51 5.85 -1.58
CA LEU A 65 -17.59 4.73 -1.41
C LEU A 65 -16.86 4.79 -0.05
N GLU A 66 -16.45 5.98 0.40
CA GLU A 66 -15.85 6.18 1.71
C GLU A 66 -16.85 5.85 2.84
N MET A 67 -18.10 6.31 2.73
CA MET A 67 -19.15 6.03 3.70
C MET A 67 -19.43 4.54 3.89
N ILE A 68 -19.31 3.73 2.83
CA ILE A 68 -19.43 2.27 2.90
C ILE A 68 -18.08 1.57 3.14
N SER A 69 -17.04 2.33 3.53
CA SER A 69 -15.72 1.85 3.97
C SER A 69 -14.93 1.08 2.91
N PHE A 70 -14.99 1.51 1.66
CA PHE A 70 -14.15 0.99 0.59
C PHE A 70 -12.67 1.34 0.81
N HIS A 71 -11.80 0.61 0.12
CA HIS A 71 -10.35 0.78 0.23
C HIS A 71 -9.94 2.18 -0.26
N LYS A 72 -9.09 2.86 0.51
CA LYS A 72 -8.69 4.24 0.23
C LYS A 72 -8.12 4.46 -1.17
N ASP A 73 -7.34 3.51 -1.68
CA ASP A 73 -6.76 3.63 -3.02
C ASP A 73 -7.83 3.64 -4.11
N ALA A 74 -8.87 2.80 -3.97
CA ALA A 74 -9.99 2.79 -4.90
C ALA A 74 -10.76 4.11 -4.83
N VAL A 75 -11.05 4.58 -3.63
CA VAL A 75 -11.73 5.87 -3.40
C VAL A 75 -10.94 7.03 -4.00
N THR A 76 -9.60 7.00 -3.88
CA THR A 76 -8.73 8.03 -4.46
C THR A 76 -8.80 8.07 -5.98
N ILE A 77 -8.76 6.90 -6.64
CA ILE A 77 -8.86 6.82 -8.10
C ILE A 77 -10.21 7.36 -8.58
N VAL A 78 -11.29 6.98 -7.90
CA VAL A 78 -12.65 7.47 -8.22
C VAL A 78 -12.76 8.99 -7.98
N TYR A 79 -12.15 9.53 -6.91
CA TYR A 79 -12.10 10.97 -6.67
C TYR A 79 -11.53 11.73 -7.86
N PHE A 80 -10.37 11.31 -8.36
CA PHE A 80 -9.78 11.97 -9.53
C PHE A 80 -10.64 11.81 -10.79
N ALA A 81 -11.26 10.64 -10.97
CA ALA A 81 -12.11 10.40 -12.13
C ALA A 81 -13.39 11.26 -12.13
N GLU A 82 -13.94 11.59 -10.98
CA GLU A 82 -15.07 12.51 -10.89
C GLU A 82 -14.71 13.93 -11.34
N GLN A 83 -13.44 14.33 -11.24
CA GLN A 83 -12.98 15.64 -11.71
C GLN A 83 -12.91 15.74 -13.24
N HIS A 84 -12.75 14.61 -13.93
CA HIS A 84 -12.59 14.57 -15.39
C HIS A 84 -13.62 13.69 -16.12
N GLY A 85 -14.62 13.13 -15.42
CA GLY A 85 -15.78 12.48 -16.04
C GLY A 85 -15.59 11.04 -16.51
N ASN A 86 -14.45 10.37 -16.26
CA ASN A 86 -14.21 9.00 -16.72
C ASN A 86 -14.39 7.95 -15.60
N LEU A 87 -15.55 7.95 -14.98
CA LEU A 87 -15.91 7.01 -13.91
C LEU A 87 -15.87 5.52 -14.33
N PRO A 88 -16.35 5.11 -15.53
CA PRO A 88 -16.29 3.71 -15.94
C PRO A 88 -14.87 3.14 -15.91
N TYR A 89 -13.90 3.90 -16.44
CA TYR A 89 -12.50 3.53 -16.44
C TYR A 89 -11.93 3.45 -15.01
N ALA A 90 -12.25 4.44 -14.18
CA ALA A 90 -11.77 4.50 -12.79
C ALA A 90 -12.27 3.34 -11.94
N PHE A 91 -13.52 2.94 -12.07
CA PHE A 91 -14.05 1.77 -11.37
C PHE A 91 -13.33 0.50 -11.77
N ARG A 92 -13.13 0.28 -13.07
CA ARG A 92 -12.38 -0.87 -13.57
C ARG A 92 -10.93 -0.86 -13.07
N GLN A 93 -10.22 0.26 -13.22
CA GLN A 93 -8.84 0.44 -12.76
C GLN A 93 -8.71 0.21 -11.25
N SER A 94 -9.66 0.73 -10.46
CA SER A 94 -9.70 0.52 -9.01
C SER A 94 -9.87 -0.96 -8.65
N GLY A 95 -10.76 -1.68 -9.34
CA GLY A 95 -10.95 -3.12 -9.17
C GLY A 95 -9.69 -3.91 -9.51
N GLU A 96 -9.05 -3.61 -10.66
CA GLU A 96 -7.81 -4.25 -11.08
C GLU A 96 -6.65 -4.00 -10.11
N LEU A 97 -6.51 -2.76 -9.59
CA LEU A 97 -5.51 -2.42 -8.58
C LEU A 97 -5.69 -3.26 -7.31
N LEU A 98 -6.91 -3.36 -6.81
CA LEU A 98 -7.21 -4.15 -5.62
C LEU A 98 -6.94 -5.64 -5.86
N HIS A 99 -7.29 -6.19 -7.02
CA HIS A 99 -6.94 -7.58 -7.38
C HIS A 99 -5.43 -7.82 -7.41
N ARG A 100 -4.65 -6.91 -8.00
CA ARG A 100 -3.18 -7.00 -7.99
C ARG A 100 -2.63 -6.99 -6.56
N LYS A 101 -3.13 -6.12 -5.69
CA LYS A 101 -2.74 -6.09 -4.27
C LYS A 101 -3.04 -7.40 -3.54
N ILE A 102 -4.21 -7.98 -3.77
CA ILE A 102 -4.59 -9.28 -3.20
C ILE A 102 -3.61 -10.34 -3.67
N ALA A 103 -3.37 -10.45 -4.98
CA ALA A 103 -2.47 -11.44 -5.56
C ALA A 103 -1.03 -11.31 -5.02
N GLN A 104 -0.52 -10.08 -4.88
CA GLN A 104 0.79 -9.82 -4.28
C GLN A 104 0.83 -10.25 -2.80
N THR A 105 -0.20 -9.92 -2.03
CA THR A 105 -0.28 -10.31 -0.62
C THR A 105 -0.36 -11.84 -0.45
N GLU A 106 -1.11 -12.52 -1.31
CA GLU A 106 -1.20 -13.98 -1.31
C GLU A 106 0.14 -14.64 -1.69
N LYS A 107 0.84 -14.08 -2.69
CA LYS A 107 2.19 -14.54 -3.06
C LYS A 107 3.17 -14.41 -1.90
N LEU A 108 3.17 -13.27 -1.20
CA LEU A 108 4.01 -13.06 -0.02
C LEU A 108 3.68 -14.03 1.11
N LYS A 109 2.40 -14.23 1.41
CA LYS A 109 1.96 -15.21 2.43
C LYS A 109 2.37 -16.64 2.08
N LYS A 110 2.24 -17.03 0.80
CA LYS A 110 2.68 -18.36 0.32
C LYS A 110 4.20 -18.52 0.45
N ALA A 111 4.96 -17.51 0.03
CA ALA A 111 6.43 -17.53 0.12
C ALA A 111 6.92 -17.57 1.57
N ALA A 112 6.25 -16.88 2.50
CA ALA A 112 6.62 -16.87 3.91
C ALA A 112 6.26 -18.17 4.67
N ARG A 113 5.34 -19.00 4.16
CA ARG A 113 4.87 -20.19 4.85
C ARG A 113 5.99 -21.22 5.08
N TYR A 114 6.79 -21.48 4.05
CA TYR A 114 7.89 -22.45 4.14
C TYR A 114 9.00 -22.01 5.13
N PRO A 115 9.56 -20.78 5.04
CA PRO A 115 10.51 -20.31 6.03
C PRO A 115 9.98 -20.34 7.46
N LEU A 116 8.72 -19.96 7.65
CA LEU A 116 8.11 -19.99 8.99
C LEU A 116 8.01 -21.41 9.55
N PHE A 117 7.60 -22.37 8.73
CA PHE A 117 7.54 -23.78 9.12
C PHE A 117 8.93 -24.32 9.45
N LEU A 118 9.94 -24.00 8.63
CA LEU A 118 11.33 -24.42 8.84
C LEU A 118 11.88 -23.87 10.17
N VAL A 119 11.70 -22.59 10.44
CA VAL A 119 12.11 -21.96 11.71
C VAL A 119 11.43 -22.63 12.90
N LEU A 120 10.12 -22.87 12.81
CA LEU A 120 9.37 -23.55 13.88
C LEU A 120 9.95 -24.96 14.14
N THR A 121 10.19 -25.74 13.08
CA THR A 121 10.75 -27.10 13.18
C THR A 121 12.13 -27.08 13.83
N VAL A 122 13.02 -26.17 13.40
CA VAL A 122 14.34 -26.01 14.00
C VAL A 122 14.25 -25.62 15.48
N CYS A 123 13.36 -24.71 15.85
CA CYS A 123 13.13 -24.34 17.25
C CYS A 123 12.70 -25.54 18.10
N VAL A 124 11.80 -26.38 17.57
CA VAL A 124 11.35 -27.59 18.26
C VAL A 124 12.50 -28.60 18.46
N ILE A 125 13.29 -28.86 17.40
CA ILE A 125 14.44 -29.76 17.46
C ILE A 125 15.46 -29.29 18.51
N ILE A 126 15.81 -28.00 18.47
CA ILE A 126 16.76 -27.39 19.44
C ILE A 126 16.21 -27.51 20.86
N SER A 127 14.92 -27.31 21.07
CA SER A 127 14.29 -27.45 22.39
C SER A 127 14.37 -28.88 22.91
N ILE A 128 14.12 -29.88 22.06
CA ILE A 128 14.25 -31.30 22.42
C ILE A 128 15.71 -31.64 22.72
N MET A 129 16.65 -31.21 21.90
CA MET A 129 18.08 -31.44 22.15
C MET A 129 18.51 -30.86 23.49
N LYS A 130 18.11 -29.63 23.81
CA LYS A 130 18.46 -28.98 25.07
C LYS A 130 17.85 -29.71 26.29
N SER A 131 16.60 -30.15 26.20
CA SER A 131 15.89 -30.73 27.34
C SER A 131 16.19 -32.22 27.59
N ALA A 132 16.49 -32.96 26.53
CA ALA A 132 16.65 -34.44 26.65
C ALA A 132 18.07 -34.91 26.34
N ILE A 133 18.72 -34.41 25.31
CA ILE A 133 19.99 -34.94 24.80
C ILE A 133 21.20 -34.37 25.55
N ILE A 134 21.28 -33.04 25.67
CA ILE A 134 22.44 -32.38 26.31
C ILE A 134 22.66 -32.83 27.75
N PRO A 135 21.64 -32.95 28.65
CA PRO A 135 21.82 -33.42 30.00
C PRO A 135 22.37 -34.85 30.09
N GLN A 136 21.96 -35.73 29.18
CA GLN A 136 22.46 -37.14 29.14
C GLN A 136 23.94 -37.16 28.75
N PHE A 137 24.34 -36.37 27.76
CA PHE A 137 25.76 -36.28 27.37
C PHE A 137 26.61 -35.66 28.48
N SER A 138 26.15 -34.62 29.16
CA SER A 138 26.87 -34.01 30.30
C SER A 138 27.09 -35.02 31.41
N ALA A 139 26.07 -35.82 31.76
CA ALA A 139 26.19 -36.87 32.78
C ALA A 139 27.21 -37.98 32.39
N ILE A 140 27.29 -38.34 31.10
CA ILE A 140 28.30 -39.30 30.61
C ILE A 140 29.71 -38.72 30.72
N TYR A 141 29.94 -37.50 30.30
CA TYR A 141 31.24 -36.83 30.41
C TYR A 141 31.70 -36.70 31.86
N GLU A 142 30.81 -36.33 32.77
CA GLU A 142 31.07 -36.27 34.20
C GLU A 142 31.41 -37.65 34.77
N SER A 143 30.70 -38.72 34.39
CA SER A 143 30.95 -40.07 34.87
C SER A 143 32.26 -40.68 34.38
N MET A 144 32.73 -40.27 33.22
CA MET A 144 34.01 -40.72 32.63
C MET A 144 35.24 -39.91 33.08
N ASN A 145 35.02 -38.83 33.84
CA ASN A 145 36.06 -37.90 34.29
C ASN A 145 36.95 -37.37 33.13
N VAL A 146 36.32 -37.19 31.92
CA VAL A 146 37.00 -36.74 30.73
C VAL A 146 36.71 -35.25 30.54
N GLU A 147 37.79 -34.48 30.34
CA GLU A 147 37.63 -33.05 30.00
C GLU A 147 36.91 -32.86 28.68
N THR A 148 35.91 -32.00 28.67
CA THR A 148 35.15 -31.69 27.45
C THR A 148 36.03 -30.99 26.45
N SER A 149 36.06 -31.49 25.22
CA SER A 149 36.75 -30.82 24.10
C SER A 149 36.20 -29.42 23.88
N PHE A 150 37.08 -28.49 23.42
CA PHE A 150 36.66 -27.13 23.07
C PHE A 150 35.41 -27.11 22.13
N ALA A 151 35.34 -28.03 21.17
CA ALA A 151 34.18 -28.16 20.27
C ALA A 151 32.90 -28.52 21.02
N THR A 152 32.98 -29.42 21.99
CA THR A 152 31.83 -29.84 22.83
C THR A 152 31.33 -28.69 23.71
N THR A 153 32.25 -27.95 24.31
CA THR A 153 31.96 -26.79 25.16
C THR A 153 31.31 -25.70 24.33
N LEU A 154 31.78 -25.45 23.10
CA LEU A 154 31.21 -24.48 22.19
C LEU A 154 29.77 -24.86 21.76
N ILE A 155 29.54 -26.12 21.46
CA ILE A 155 28.20 -26.63 21.14
C ILE A 155 27.26 -26.43 22.34
N PHE A 156 27.62 -26.85 23.55
CA PHE A 156 26.79 -26.65 24.74
C PHE A 156 26.51 -25.17 25.01
N SER A 157 27.52 -24.32 24.87
CA SER A 157 27.36 -22.88 25.02
C SER A 157 26.35 -22.29 24.01
N VAL A 158 26.37 -22.72 22.75
CA VAL A 158 25.39 -22.28 21.74
C VAL A 158 23.97 -22.67 22.15
N PHE A 159 23.76 -23.88 22.63
CA PHE A 159 22.44 -24.35 23.07
C PHE A 159 21.97 -23.65 24.36
N ASP A 160 22.89 -23.36 25.29
CA ASP A 160 22.54 -22.63 26.51
C ASP A 160 22.16 -21.17 26.22
N HIS A 161 22.86 -20.53 25.29
CA HIS A 161 22.58 -19.15 24.90
C HIS A 161 21.44 -19.01 23.87
N PHE A 162 20.92 -20.14 23.33
CA PHE A 162 19.81 -20.10 22.37
C PHE A 162 18.55 -19.42 22.94
N TYR A 163 18.31 -19.57 24.26
CA TYR A 163 17.24 -18.84 24.93
C TYR A 163 17.47 -17.32 24.92
N LEU A 164 18.70 -16.88 25.18
CA LEU A 164 19.08 -15.46 25.11
C LEU A 164 18.96 -14.91 23.68
N PHE A 165 19.33 -15.71 22.69
CA PHE A 165 19.18 -15.33 21.28
C PHE A 165 17.68 -15.13 20.91
N ASN A 166 16.82 -16.08 21.32
CA ASN A 166 15.36 -15.93 21.09
C ASN A 166 14.77 -14.75 21.88
N ALA A 167 15.17 -14.57 23.13
CA ALA A 167 14.78 -13.43 23.95
C ALA A 167 15.23 -12.09 23.32
N GLY A 168 16.46 -12.04 22.82
CA GLY A 168 16.99 -10.90 22.08
C GLY A 168 16.19 -10.59 20.81
N MET A 169 15.84 -11.61 20.04
CA MET A 169 15.01 -11.45 18.83
C MET A 169 13.59 -10.96 19.17
N LEU A 170 13.00 -11.46 20.25
CA LEU A 170 11.70 -10.97 20.75
C LEU A 170 11.79 -9.52 21.24
N LEU A 171 12.86 -9.16 21.95
CA LEU A 171 13.10 -7.79 22.39
C LEU A 171 13.29 -6.83 21.21
N ILE A 172 14.03 -7.23 20.18
CA ILE A 172 14.19 -6.44 18.95
C ILE A 172 12.82 -6.28 18.25
N ALA A 173 12.05 -7.35 18.11
CA ALA A 173 10.71 -7.28 17.53
C ALA A 173 9.76 -6.38 18.34
N ALA A 174 9.81 -6.47 19.67
CA ALA A 174 9.06 -5.61 20.58
C ALA A 174 9.49 -4.14 20.46
N ALA A 175 10.82 -3.88 20.44
CA ALA A 175 11.37 -2.53 20.27
C ALA A 175 10.98 -1.92 18.91
N LEU A 176 11.05 -2.68 17.82
CA LEU A 176 10.59 -2.25 16.50
C LEU A 176 9.09 -1.96 16.47
N SER A 177 8.29 -2.82 17.12
CA SER A 177 6.84 -2.61 17.25
C SER A 177 6.53 -1.35 18.06
N LEU A 178 7.23 -1.16 19.17
CA LEU A 178 7.08 0.02 20.03
C LEU A 178 7.52 1.30 19.30
N TYR A 179 8.65 1.26 18.59
CA TYR A 179 9.10 2.35 17.73
C TYR A 179 8.08 2.71 16.67
N TYR A 180 7.48 1.69 16.02
CA TYR A 180 6.42 1.90 15.04
C TYR A 180 5.20 2.57 15.66
N LEU A 181 4.73 2.09 16.81
CA LEU A 181 3.54 2.60 17.47
C LEU A 181 3.75 4.01 18.05
N CYS A 182 4.88 4.25 18.71
CA CYS A 182 5.13 5.51 19.44
C CYS A 182 5.67 6.62 18.54
N SER A 183 6.58 6.29 17.61
CA SER A 183 7.29 7.30 16.83
C SER A 183 6.85 7.35 15.37
N PHE A 184 6.88 6.21 14.67
CA PHE A 184 6.63 6.20 13.23
C PHE A 184 5.17 6.54 12.88
N ARG A 185 4.21 6.04 13.66
CA ARG A 185 2.79 6.30 13.43
C ARG A 185 2.43 7.79 13.52
N HIS A 186 3.12 8.55 14.39
CA HIS A 186 2.86 9.98 14.63
C HIS A 186 3.67 10.92 13.73
N LYS A 187 4.64 10.42 12.97
CA LYS A 187 5.42 11.27 12.03
C LYS A 187 4.50 11.87 10.95
N PRO A 188 4.78 13.11 10.52
CA PRO A 188 4.08 13.72 9.40
C PRO A 188 4.28 12.88 8.12
N PRO A 189 3.34 12.94 7.16
CA PRO A 189 3.37 12.13 5.94
C PRO A 189 4.69 12.21 5.18
N GLU A 190 5.30 13.38 5.14
CA GLU A 190 6.60 13.64 4.51
C GLU A 190 7.75 12.92 5.24
N GLY A 191 7.76 12.97 6.57
CA GLY A 191 8.76 12.28 7.38
C GLY A 191 8.67 10.75 7.23
N LYS A 192 7.48 10.20 7.07
CA LYS A 192 7.28 8.79 6.73
C LYS A 192 7.86 8.46 5.36
N MET A 193 7.56 9.29 4.35
CA MET A 193 8.05 9.08 2.99
C MET A 193 9.57 9.21 2.93
N THR A 194 10.14 10.23 3.57
CA THR A 194 11.61 10.41 3.67
C THR A 194 12.29 9.19 4.31
N PHE A 195 11.69 8.64 5.38
CA PHE A 195 12.22 7.43 6.02
C PHE A 195 12.17 6.23 5.09
N LEU A 196 11.03 6.00 4.41
CA LEU A 196 10.85 4.87 3.48
C LEU A 196 11.83 4.93 2.31
N ILE A 197 12.10 6.13 1.78
CA ILE A 197 13.04 6.32 0.67
C ILE A 197 14.50 6.09 1.09
N ARG A 198 14.84 6.27 2.36
CA ARG A 198 16.20 6.00 2.87
C ARG A 198 16.50 4.51 3.06
N ILE A 199 15.49 3.65 3.06
CA ILE A 199 15.70 2.20 3.18
C ILE A 199 16.27 1.67 1.86
N PRO A 200 17.47 1.05 1.86
CA PRO A 200 18.02 0.43 0.65
C PRO A 200 17.07 -0.64 0.12
N LEU A 201 16.97 -0.84 -1.18
CA LEU A 201 16.05 -1.68 -1.95
C LEU A 201 14.58 -1.18 -1.96
N LEU A 202 14.05 -0.60 -0.89
CA LEU A 202 12.66 -0.12 -0.85
C LEU A 202 12.53 1.33 -1.35
N GLY A 203 13.55 2.16 -1.14
CA GLY A 203 13.51 3.58 -1.48
C GLY A 203 13.26 3.84 -2.96
N GLN A 204 13.93 3.10 -3.84
CA GLN A 204 13.73 3.21 -5.28
C GLN A 204 12.32 2.79 -5.70
N THR A 205 11.78 1.72 -5.09
CA THR A 205 10.40 1.27 -5.35
C THR A 205 9.37 2.33 -4.94
N PHE A 206 9.59 3.03 -3.82
CA PHE A 206 8.70 4.11 -3.40
C PHE A 206 8.79 5.33 -4.30
N LYS A 207 9.98 5.72 -4.76
CA LYS A 207 10.14 6.79 -5.75
C LYS A 207 9.41 6.47 -7.05
N LEU A 208 9.62 5.24 -7.56
CA LEU A 208 8.95 4.76 -8.77
C LEU A 208 7.42 4.78 -8.60
N PHE A 209 6.90 4.32 -7.47
CA PHE A 209 5.47 4.34 -7.19
C PHE A 209 4.90 5.77 -7.15
N ASN A 210 5.59 6.69 -6.47
CA ASN A 210 5.17 8.09 -6.41
C ASN A 210 5.18 8.75 -7.78
N SER A 211 6.22 8.49 -8.58
CA SER A 211 6.34 9.00 -9.96
C SER A 211 5.22 8.47 -10.84
N TYR A 212 4.99 7.16 -10.82
CA TYR A 212 3.91 6.50 -11.56
C TYR A 212 2.54 7.07 -11.16
N PHE A 213 2.28 7.21 -9.86
CA PHE A 213 1.01 7.74 -9.39
C PHE A 213 0.77 9.18 -9.83
N LEU A 214 1.78 10.05 -9.68
CA LEU A 214 1.70 11.44 -10.12
C LEU A 214 1.52 11.53 -11.63
N SER A 215 2.31 10.81 -12.42
CA SER A 215 2.23 10.76 -13.88
C SER A 215 0.83 10.35 -14.35
N LEU A 216 0.34 9.23 -13.84
CA LEU A 216 -0.94 8.67 -14.27
C LEU A 216 -2.10 9.62 -13.99
N GLN A 217 -2.16 10.16 -12.77
CA GLN A 217 -3.27 11.03 -12.40
C GLN A 217 -3.16 12.40 -13.09
N LEU A 218 -1.94 12.96 -13.20
CA LEU A 218 -1.72 14.21 -13.90
C LEU A 218 -2.03 14.08 -15.40
N SER A 219 -1.60 12.99 -16.04
CA SER A 219 -1.95 12.68 -17.43
C SER A 219 -3.46 12.63 -17.66
N ASN A 220 -4.19 11.92 -16.79
CA ASN A 220 -5.64 11.81 -16.89
C ASN A 220 -6.34 13.18 -16.77
N LEU A 221 -5.91 14.01 -15.81
CA LEU A 221 -6.47 15.35 -15.61
C LEU A 221 -6.17 16.28 -16.79
N LEU A 222 -4.93 16.26 -17.30
CA LEU A 222 -4.53 17.04 -18.49
C LEU A 222 -5.27 16.58 -19.75
N GLN A 223 -5.46 15.27 -19.93
CA GLN A 223 -6.24 14.71 -21.03
C GLN A 223 -7.70 15.15 -20.99
N ALA A 224 -8.24 15.36 -19.80
CA ALA A 224 -9.58 15.92 -19.60
C ALA A 224 -9.68 17.44 -19.82
N GLY A 225 -8.56 18.10 -20.18
CA GLY A 225 -8.52 19.52 -20.48
C GLY A 225 -8.22 20.43 -19.29
N LEU A 226 -7.88 19.89 -18.12
CA LEU A 226 -7.46 20.72 -16.99
C LEU A 226 -6.06 21.27 -17.22
N SER A 227 -5.80 22.48 -16.71
CA SER A 227 -4.44 23.03 -16.69
C SER A 227 -3.56 22.26 -15.67
N VAL A 228 -2.24 22.41 -15.77
CA VAL A 228 -1.30 21.86 -14.76
C VAL A 228 -1.63 22.39 -13.37
N TYR A 229 -1.97 23.69 -13.28
CA TYR A 229 -2.36 24.33 -12.03
C TYR A 229 -3.62 23.71 -11.42
N ASP A 230 -4.69 23.56 -12.22
CA ASP A 230 -5.95 22.99 -11.76
C ASP A 230 -5.80 21.50 -11.40
N SER A 231 -4.98 20.77 -12.14
CA SER A 231 -4.62 19.39 -11.83
C SER A 231 -3.92 19.28 -10.47
N LEU A 232 -2.92 20.12 -10.20
CA LEU A 232 -2.26 20.16 -8.90
C LEU A 232 -3.22 20.59 -7.78
N LYS A 233 -4.18 21.46 -8.07
CA LYS A 233 -5.21 21.87 -7.12
C LYS A 233 -6.16 20.72 -6.78
N ALA A 234 -6.47 19.85 -7.73
CA ALA A 234 -7.20 18.60 -7.48
C ALA A 234 -6.43 17.66 -6.54
N PHE A 235 -5.10 17.55 -6.69
CA PHE A 235 -4.24 16.83 -5.74
C PHE A 235 -4.22 17.48 -4.35
N GLU A 236 -4.22 18.80 -4.26
CA GLU A 236 -4.28 19.53 -2.99
C GLU A 236 -5.60 19.29 -2.26
N SER A 237 -6.71 19.25 -2.99
CA SER A 237 -8.06 19.14 -2.43
C SER A 237 -8.41 17.73 -1.97
N GLN A 238 -7.72 16.68 -2.48
CA GLN A 238 -8.03 15.30 -2.13
C GLN A 238 -7.73 15.00 -0.65
N PRO A 239 -8.62 14.28 0.07
CA PRO A 239 -8.47 14.04 1.51
C PRO A 239 -7.66 12.78 1.87
N PHE A 240 -7.34 11.89 0.89
CA PHE A 240 -6.92 10.51 1.15
C PHE A 240 -5.41 10.33 1.27
N LEU A 241 -4.63 11.02 0.46
CA LEU A 241 -3.18 10.88 0.35
C LEU A 241 -2.47 12.12 0.87
N SER A 242 -2.31 12.21 2.19
CA SER A 242 -1.74 13.39 2.85
C SER A 242 -0.36 13.79 2.32
N PHE A 243 0.48 12.82 1.88
CA PHE A 243 1.76 13.11 1.25
C PHE A 243 1.57 13.87 -0.07
N HIS A 244 0.80 13.34 -1.00
CA HIS A 244 0.55 13.99 -2.30
C HIS A 244 -0.18 15.33 -2.17
N LYS A 245 -1.05 15.47 -1.16
CA LYS A 245 -1.70 16.74 -0.83
C LYS A 245 -0.68 17.82 -0.46
N ASN A 246 0.24 17.50 0.46
CA ASN A 246 1.26 18.44 0.91
C ASN A 246 2.24 18.77 -0.21
N GLU A 247 2.59 17.76 -1.01
CA GLU A 247 3.48 17.92 -2.14
C GLU A 247 2.85 18.81 -3.23
N ALA A 248 1.58 18.61 -3.54
CA ALA A 248 0.85 19.47 -4.46
C ALA A 248 0.84 20.94 -4.00
N LYS A 249 0.66 21.20 -2.69
CA LYS A 249 0.78 22.56 -2.14
C LYS A 249 2.14 23.18 -2.41
N ARG A 250 3.22 22.39 -2.27
CA ARG A 250 4.58 22.88 -2.54
C ARG A 250 4.78 23.17 -4.03
N LEU A 251 4.34 22.25 -4.89
CA LEU A 251 4.43 22.42 -6.35
C LEU A 251 3.61 23.63 -6.81
N ILE A 252 2.39 23.84 -6.30
CA ILE A 252 1.57 25.03 -6.60
C ILE A 252 2.29 26.31 -6.17
N LYS A 253 2.93 26.33 -4.99
CA LYS A 253 3.67 27.53 -4.54
C LYS A 253 4.83 27.85 -5.48
N ARG A 254 5.61 26.87 -5.91
CA ARG A 254 6.73 27.03 -6.84
C ARG A 254 6.24 27.42 -8.24
N LEU A 255 5.14 26.82 -8.71
CA LEU A 255 4.51 27.18 -9.99
C LEU A 255 4.09 28.67 -10.02
N LYS A 256 3.53 29.20 -8.92
CA LYS A 256 3.19 30.61 -8.76
C LYS A 256 4.41 31.53 -8.74
N GLN A 257 5.58 31.01 -8.45
CA GLN A 257 6.87 31.71 -8.50
C GLN A 257 7.49 31.69 -9.91
N GLY A 258 6.81 31.07 -10.89
CA GLY A 258 7.25 30.97 -12.26
C GLY A 258 8.16 29.79 -12.58
N GLU A 259 8.36 28.86 -11.64
CA GLU A 259 9.14 27.65 -11.92
C GLU A 259 8.35 26.71 -12.85
N SER A 260 9.04 26.11 -13.84
CA SER A 260 8.43 25.09 -14.70
C SER A 260 8.22 23.76 -13.94
N LEU A 261 7.24 22.95 -14.40
CA LEU A 261 6.98 21.65 -13.81
C LEU A 261 8.22 20.73 -13.89
N GLU A 262 8.97 20.80 -14.99
CA GLU A 262 10.25 20.11 -15.16
C GLU A 262 11.25 20.50 -14.06
N GLN A 263 11.49 21.80 -13.87
CA GLN A 263 12.42 22.31 -12.84
C GLN A 263 12.03 21.87 -11.43
N MET A 264 10.73 21.83 -11.17
CA MET A 264 10.22 21.39 -9.86
C MET A 264 10.46 19.90 -9.59
N LEU A 265 10.45 19.06 -10.62
CA LEU A 265 10.60 17.62 -10.52
C LEU A 265 12.05 17.13 -10.69
N ALA A 266 12.91 17.95 -11.33
CA ALA A 266 14.32 17.63 -11.52
C ALA A 266 15.03 17.53 -10.16
N GLY A 267 15.68 16.37 -9.91
CA GLY A 267 16.39 16.11 -8.66
C GLY A 267 15.50 16.02 -7.41
N HIS A 268 14.19 15.90 -7.59
CA HIS A 268 13.25 15.84 -6.46
C HIS A 268 13.43 14.56 -5.65
N PRO A 269 13.53 14.62 -4.30
CA PRO A 269 13.88 13.45 -3.48
C PRO A 269 12.85 12.32 -3.53
N PHE A 270 11.60 12.62 -3.84
CA PHE A 270 10.48 11.67 -3.80
C PHE A 270 10.08 11.10 -5.16
N TYR A 271 10.66 11.61 -6.25
CA TYR A 271 10.35 11.21 -7.61
C TYR A 271 11.60 10.71 -8.36
N GLU A 272 11.39 9.92 -9.39
CA GLU A 272 12.44 9.50 -10.30
C GLU A 272 12.78 10.62 -11.29
N ASN A 273 14.05 10.72 -11.68
CA ASN A 273 14.49 11.75 -12.64
C ASN A 273 13.86 11.58 -14.02
N ASP A 274 13.43 10.38 -14.37
CA ASP A 274 12.79 10.12 -15.66
C ASP A 274 11.43 10.80 -15.77
N LEU A 275 10.74 11.04 -14.65
CA LEU A 275 9.52 11.84 -14.61
C LEU A 275 9.79 13.29 -15.08
N ALA A 276 10.87 13.91 -14.62
CA ALA A 276 11.23 15.26 -15.04
C ALA A 276 11.56 15.32 -16.55
N LYS A 277 12.27 14.31 -17.07
CA LYS A 277 12.55 14.18 -18.50
C LYS A 277 11.28 14.01 -19.34
N ALA A 278 10.35 13.15 -18.89
CA ALA A 278 9.05 12.99 -19.57
C ALA A 278 8.25 14.30 -19.59
N VAL A 279 8.27 15.06 -18.50
CA VAL A 279 7.63 16.37 -18.43
C VAL A 279 8.30 17.36 -19.41
N ALA A 280 9.63 17.44 -19.44
CA ALA A 280 10.38 18.29 -20.37
C ALA A 280 10.02 17.98 -21.83
N HIS A 281 10.06 16.70 -22.20
CA HIS A 281 9.71 16.23 -23.54
C HIS A 281 8.26 16.57 -23.90
N GLY A 282 7.33 16.31 -22.98
CA GLY A 282 5.91 16.59 -23.19
C GLY A 282 5.57 18.06 -23.30
N GLN A 283 6.29 18.94 -22.57
CA GLN A 283 6.14 20.40 -22.69
C GLN A 283 6.66 20.93 -24.02
N LEU A 284 7.81 20.44 -24.49
CA LEU A 284 8.39 20.82 -25.77
C LEU A 284 7.50 20.41 -26.96
N ASN A 285 6.91 19.23 -26.91
CA ASN A 285 6.11 18.66 -27.98
C ASN A 285 4.61 19.07 -27.91
N GLY A 286 4.18 19.80 -26.90
CA GLY A 286 2.77 20.17 -26.69
C GLY A 286 1.84 19.01 -26.33
N HIS A 287 2.38 17.83 -26.01
CA HIS A 287 1.62 16.60 -25.71
C HIS A 287 1.96 16.03 -24.34
N LEU A 288 2.04 16.89 -23.31
CA LEU A 288 2.43 16.53 -21.95
C LEU A 288 1.67 15.30 -21.39
N TYR A 289 0.37 15.20 -21.66
CA TYR A 289 -0.44 14.08 -21.15
C TYR A 289 -0.03 12.72 -21.76
N ARG A 290 0.46 12.68 -23.00
CA ARG A 290 0.91 11.43 -23.65
C ARG A 290 2.23 10.95 -23.07
N GLU A 291 3.18 11.85 -22.92
CA GLU A 291 4.50 11.54 -22.36
C GLU A 291 4.43 11.09 -20.89
N LEU A 292 3.49 11.64 -20.12
CA LEU A 292 3.25 11.21 -18.75
C LEU A 292 2.58 9.83 -18.64
N TYR A 293 1.89 9.40 -19.70
CA TYR A 293 1.21 8.10 -19.70
C TYR A 293 2.11 6.97 -20.21
N SER A 294 3.14 7.25 -21.00
CA SER A 294 4.11 6.28 -21.55
C SER A 294 5.04 5.74 -20.47
#